data_8f942a02faddb591f25271fc9d3bd1af
#
_entry.id   8f942a02faddb591f25271fc9d3bd1af
#
_cell.length_a   1.000
_cell.length_b   1.000
_cell.length_c   1.000
_cell.angle_alpha   90.00
_cell.angle_beta   90.00
_cell.angle_gamma   90.00
#
_symmetry.space_group_name_H-M   'P 1'
#
loop_
_entity.id
_entity.type
_entity.pdbx_description
1 polymer ?
#
loop_
_entity_poly.entity_id
_entity_poly.type
_entity_poly.pdbx_seq_one_letter_code
_entity_poly.pdbx_strand_id
1 'polypeptide(L)'
;MFVSSKIEVYKERYPYADKVNSVLHQFICENSFSEDSRVPGTAQTPFDYRPLYDLKEFGLIVNYARSFITNKEIFSNNVMEWKLELLTWWGMLSNKGSYQNWHDHLPNHWSFVYYMNTPKGSSPLIFRDGNKKIHPKAGDLVIFPARLSHKVPPNKCIGRTSVVGNFYWKTKYIAFAEADSKNSMSLYNLE
;
A
#
# COMPACT_ATOMS: atom_id res chain seq x y z
N MET A 1 5.27 17.90 -27.84
CA MET A 1 4.50 16.64 -27.85
C MET A 1 4.25 16.25 -26.40
N PHE A 2 3.03 16.39 -25.90
CA PHE A 2 2.69 15.95 -24.54
C PHE A 2 2.29 14.47 -24.61
N VAL A 3 3.08 13.61 -23.99
CA VAL A 3 2.69 12.20 -23.79
C VAL A 3 1.76 12.16 -22.58
N SER A 4 0.48 11.97 -22.80
CA SER A 4 -0.49 11.71 -21.74
C SER A 4 -0.22 10.32 -21.19
N SER A 5 0.45 10.22 -20.04
CA SER A 5 0.57 8.96 -19.31
C SER A 5 -0.79 8.61 -18.69
N LYS A 6 -1.33 7.45 -19.04
CA LYS A 6 -2.55 6.92 -18.44
C LYS A 6 -2.28 6.64 -16.96
N ILE A 7 -3.02 7.32 -16.07
CA ILE A 7 -2.88 7.10 -14.63
C ILE A 7 -3.58 5.79 -14.27
N GLU A 8 -2.83 4.85 -13.77
CA GLU A 8 -3.34 3.54 -13.37
C GLU A 8 -3.64 3.51 -11.88
N VAL A 9 -4.92 3.56 -11.55
CA VAL A 9 -5.44 3.32 -10.21
C VAL A 9 -6.42 2.17 -10.30
N TYR A 10 -6.14 1.12 -9.56
CA TYR A 10 -6.95 -0.10 -9.54
C TYR A 10 -7.83 -0.12 -8.31
N LYS A 11 -9.06 -0.53 -8.48
CA LYS A 11 -10.00 -0.81 -7.41
C LYS A 11 -10.51 -2.22 -7.57
N GLU A 12 -10.11 -3.07 -6.65
CA GLU A 12 -10.46 -4.48 -6.63
C GLU A 12 -11.29 -4.81 -5.39
N ARG A 13 -12.20 -5.76 -5.50
CA ARG A 13 -12.85 -6.33 -4.32
C ARG A 13 -12.07 -7.56 -3.88
N TYR A 14 -11.61 -7.56 -2.63
CA TYR A 14 -10.93 -8.73 -2.09
C TYR A 14 -11.92 -9.90 -1.96
N PRO A 15 -11.64 -11.08 -2.55
CA PRO A 15 -12.61 -12.18 -2.64
C PRO A 15 -13.05 -12.75 -1.29
N TYR A 16 -12.19 -12.63 -0.27
CA TYR A 16 -12.44 -13.18 1.08
C TYR A 16 -12.65 -12.08 2.12
N ALA A 17 -13.20 -10.95 1.72
CA ALA A 17 -13.42 -9.79 2.58
C ALA A 17 -14.17 -10.14 3.87
N ASP A 18 -15.20 -10.98 3.77
CA ASP A 18 -16.04 -11.39 4.91
C ASP A 18 -15.26 -12.19 5.96
N LYS A 19 -14.14 -12.84 5.58
CA LYS A 19 -13.29 -13.61 6.49
C LYS A 19 -12.24 -12.75 7.23
N VAL A 20 -11.87 -11.60 6.67
CA VAL A 20 -10.78 -10.78 7.20
C VAL A 20 -11.25 -9.46 7.81
N ASN A 21 -12.38 -8.91 7.34
CA ASN A 21 -12.83 -7.58 7.73
C ASN A 21 -13.08 -7.42 9.23
N SER A 22 -13.80 -8.36 9.85
CA SER A 22 -14.13 -8.28 11.28
C SER A 22 -12.89 -8.31 12.15
N VAL A 23 -11.95 -9.21 11.86
CA VAL A 23 -10.70 -9.36 12.61
C VAL A 23 -9.84 -8.11 12.49
N LEU A 24 -9.59 -7.63 11.25
CA LEU A 24 -8.80 -6.43 11.02
C LEU A 24 -9.48 -5.18 11.58
N HIS A 25 -10.79 -5.05 11.42
CA HIS A 25 -11.55 -3.92 11.97
C HIS A 25 -11.41 -3.84 13.49
N GLN A 26 -11.67 -4.94 14.19
CA GLN A 26 -11.54 -5.03 15.63
C GLN A 26 -10.11 -4.69 16.07
N PHE A 27 -9.12 -5.31 15.45
CA PHE A 27 -7.72 -5.05 15.76
C PHE A 27 -7.37 -3.56 15.61
N ILE A 28 -7.79 -2.91 14.52
CA ILE A 28 -7.51 -1.49 14.30
C ILE A 28 -8.24 -0.61 15.34
N CYS A 29 -9.48 -0.94 15.71
CA CYS A 29 -10.19 -0.20 16.76
C CYS A 29 -9.49 -0.29 18.12
N GLU A 30 -8.91 -1.43 18.44
CA GLU A 30 -8.23 -1.69 19.73
C GLU A 30 -6.81 -1.13 19.78
N ASN A 31 -6.14 -0.98 18.63
CA ASN A 31 -4.70 -0.65 18.54
C ASN A 31 -4.41 0.72 17.87
N SER A 32 -5.42 1.52 17.59
CA SER A 32 -5.26 2.86 17.04
C SER A 32 -5.36 3.89 18.16
N PHE A 33 -4.23 4.30 18.70
CA PHE A 33 -4.16 5.18 19.87
C PHE A 33 -3.28 6.42 19.67
N SER A 34 -2.66 6.61 18.52
CA SER A 34 -1.89 7.81 18.21
C SER A 34 -2.65 8.72 17.24
N GLU A 35 -2.77 10.01 17.57
CA GLU A 35 -3.16 11.02 16.61
C GLU A 35 -1.91 11.58 15.94
N ASP A 36 -1.89 11.50 14.62
CA ASP A 36 -0.86 12.16 13.82
C ASP A 36 -1.41 13.52 13.36
N SER A 37 -0.70 14.60 13.63
CA SER A 37 -1.09 15.97 13.22
C SER A 37 -1.26 16.12 11.71
N ARG A 38 -0.67 15.22 10.91
CA ARG A 38 -0.83 15.17 9.44
C ARG A 38 -2.19 14.63 9.01
N VAL A 39 -2.88 13.92 9.91
CA VAL A 39 -4.19 13.28 9.66
C VAL A 39 -5.17 13.58 10.79
N PRO A 40 -5.56 14.85 10.98
CA PRO A 40 -6.37 15.28 12.10
C PRO A 40 -7.66 14.47 12.27
N GLY A 41 -8.00 14.11 13.50
CA GLY A 41 -9.18 13.31 13.84
C GLY A 41 -9.11 11.85 13.41
N THR A 42 -7.95 11.38 12.97
CA THR A 42 -7.70 9.97 12.66
C THR A 42 -6.78 9.38 13.71
N ALA A 43 -7.25 8.38 14.43
CA ALA A 43 -6.38 7.54 15.24
C ALA A 43 -5.74 6.46 14.34
N GLN A 44 -4.49 6.15 14.60
CA GLN A 44 -3.76 5.16 13.80
C GLN A 44 -2.88 4.25 14.67
N THR A 45 -2.54 3.09 14.14
CA THR A 45 -1.45 2.29 14.71
C THR A 45 -0.12 2.98 14.45
N PRO A 46 0.94 2.71 15.22
CA PRO A 46 2.29 3.10 14.81
C PRO A 46 2.60 2.65 13.39
N PHE A 47 3.50 3.38 12.71
CA PHE A 47 4.08 2.91 11.46
C PHE A 47 4.88 1.62 11.71
N ASP A 48 4.86 0.70 10.75
CA ASP A 48 5.57 -0.58 10.79
C ASP A 48 5.21 -1.42 12.03
N TYR A 49 3.96 -1.26 12.49
CA TYR A 49 3.45 -1.90 13.70
C TYR A 49 3.49 -3.42 13.58
N ARG A 50 4.43 -4.04 14.27
CA ARG A 50 4.70 -5.47 14.16
C ARG A 50 3.49 -6.35 14.49
N PRO A 51 2.67 -6.08 15.53
CA PRO A 51 1.47 -6.86 15.79
C PRO A 51 0.46 -6.87 14.65
N LEU A 52 0.33 -5.78 13.86
CA LEU A 52 -0.49 -5.76 12.65
C LEU A 52 0.12 -6.65 11.55
N TYR A 53 1.44 -6.61 11.38
CA TYR A 53 2.14 -7.44 10.40
C TYR A 53 1.99 -8.94 10.68
N ASP A 54 1.99 -9.33 11.95
CA ASP A 54 1.91 -10.73 12.38
C ASP A 54 0.48 -11.30 12.27
N LEU A 55 -0.53 -10.46 12.01
CA LEU A 55 -1.89 -10.93 11.73
C LEU A 55 -1.95 -11.64 10.38
N LYS A 56 -2.45 -12.88 10.40
CA LYS A 56 -2.68 -13.67 9.19
C LYS A 56 -3.56 -12.93 8.17
N GLU A 57 -4.60 -12.27 8.63
CA GLU A 57 -5.57 -11.53 7.82
C GLU A 57 -4.91 -10.36 7.10
N PHE A 58 -4.00 -9.65 7.73
CA PHE A 58 -3.22 -8.61 7.08
C PHE A 58 -2.26 -9.19 6.04
N GLY A 59 -1.57 -10.28 6.39
CA GLY A 59 -0.71 -11.02 5.45
C GLY A 59 -1.43 -11.46 4.17
N LEU A 60 -2.70 -11.89 4.29
CA LEU A 60 -3.53 -12.26 3.14
C LEU A 60 -3.79 -11.06 2.21
N ILE A 61 -4.10 -9.88 2.77
CA ILE A 61 -4.31 -8.64 1.99
C ILE A 61 -2.99 -8.21 1.31
N VAL A 62 -1.88 -8.23 2.04
CA VAL A 62 -0.55 -7.88 1.50
C VAL A 62 -0.18 -8.79 0.33
N ASN A 63 -0.37 -10.11 0.48
CA ASN A 63 -0.06 -11.08 -0.57
C ASN A 63 -0.97 -10.92 -1.79
N TYR A 64 -2.24 -10.61 -1.61
CA TYR A 64 -3.15 -10.35 -2.71
C TYR A 64 -2.76 -9.09 -3.48
N ALA A 65 -2.46 -7.98 -2.77
CA ALA A 65 -1.99 -6.74 -3.38
C ALA A 65 -0.66 -6.95 -4.13
N ARG A 66 0.29 -7.68 -3.52
CA ARG A 66 1.57 -8.03 -4.13
C ARG A 66 1.38 -8.81 -5.42
N SER A 67 0.59 -9.89 -5.38
CA SER A 67 0.31 -10.72 -6.57
C SER A 67 -0.36 -9.93 -7.68
N PHE A 68 -1.29 -9.02 -7.32
CA PHE A 68 -1.94 -8.16 -8.31
C PHE A 68 -0.92 -7.27 -9.03
N ILE A 69 -0.01 -6.62 -8.30
CA ILE A 69 1.01 -5.74 -8.86
C ILE A 69 2.00 -6.53 -9.72
N THR A 70 2.51 -7.65 -9.22
CA THR A 70 3.50 -8.46 -9.94
C THR A 70 2.95 -9.04 -11.24
N ASN A 71 1.66 -9.37 -11.28
CA ASN A 71 1.00 -9.84 -12.50
C ASN A 71 0.75 -8.73 -13.54
N LYS A 72 0.78 -7.45 -13.12
CA LYS A 72 0.63 -6.29 -14.02
C LYS A 72 1.96 -5.81 -14.57
N GLU A 73 3.02 -5.89 -13.78
CA GLU A 73 4.35 -5.48 -14.18
C GLU A 73 5.16 -6.68 -14.65
N ILE A 74 5.33 -6.78 -15.97
CA ILE A 74 6.16 -7.83 -16.58
C ILE A 74 7.59 -7.30 -16.68
N PHE A 75 8.45 -7.73 -15.77
CA PHE A 75 9.89 -7.52 -15.89
C PHE A 75 10.51 -8.69 -16.68
N SER A 76 10.63 -8.53 -17.98
CA SER A 76 11.32 -9.50 -18.85
C SER A 76 12.82 -9.24 -18.86
N ASN A 77 13.50 -9.57 -17.78
CA ASN A 77 14.95 -9.43 -17.73
C ASN A 77 15.57 -10.66 -17.03
N ASN A 78 16.27 -11.48 -17.80
CA ASN A 78 16.94 -12.70 -17.31
C ASN A 78 18.19 -12.41 -16.45
N VAL A 79 18.55 -11.14 -16.27
CA VAL A 79 19.78 -10.71 -15.57
C VAL A 79 19.47 -10.24 -14.14
N MET A 80 18.21 -9.90 -13.84
CA MET A 80 17.79 -9.35 -12.55
C MET A 80 16.61 -10.09 -11.96
N GLU A 81 16.70 -10.44 -10.70
CA GLU A 81 15.56 -10.87 -9.89
C GLU A 81 14.89 -9.64 -9.27
N TRP A 82 13.58 -9.50 -9.49
CA TRP A 82 12.76 -8.43 -8.96
C TRP A 82 11.84 -8.97 -7.86
N LYS A 83 11.90 -8.37 -6.70
CA LYS A 83 11.04 -8.74 -5.57
C LYS A 83 10.31 -7.52 -5.04
N LEU A 84 8.99 -7.60 -4.98
CA LEU A 84 8.15 -6.56 -4.38
C LEU A 84 8.05 -6.79 -2.88
N GLU A 85 8.69 -5.96 -2.09
CA GLU A 85 8.70 -6.05 -0.62
C GLU A 85 7.81 -4.98 0.00
N LEU A 86 7.05 -5.37 1.05
CA LEU A 86 6.31 -4.40 1.87
C LEU A 86 7.33 -3.65 2.73
N LEU A 87 7.36 -2.32 2.61
CA LEU A 87 8.33 -1.49 3.30
C LEU A 87 7.73 -0.79 4.51
N THR A 88 6.51 -0.23 4.37
CA THR A 88 5.81 0.45 5.46
C THR A 88 4.34 0.04 5.48
N TRP A 89 3.73 0.00 6.66
CA TRP A 89 2.32 -0.33 6.83
C TRP A 89 1.77 0.28 8.13
N TRP A 90 0.47 0.56 8.14
CA TRP A 90 -0.25 1.02 9.33
C TRP A 90 -1.76 0.83 9.17
N GLY A 91 -2.47 0.87 10.29
CA GLY A 91 -3.93 0.87 10.34
C GLY A 91 -4.46 2.25 10.70
N MET A 92 -5.67 2.57 10.24
CA MET A 92 -6.32 3.86 10.45
C MET A 92 -7.75 3.67 10.94
N LEU A 93 -8.12 4.40 12.00
CA LEU A 93 -9.49 4.57 12.48
C LEU A 93 -9.87 6.04 12.28
N SER A 94 -10.69 6.31 11.27
CA SER A 94 -11.12 7.65 10.90
C SER A 94 -12.52 7.94 11.42
N ASN A 95 -12.64 9.03 12.17
CA ASN A 95 -13.90 9.50 12.74
C ASN A 95 -14.43 10.73 12.00
N LYS A 96 -15.57 11.27 12.47
CA LYS A 96 -16.19 12.45 11.87
C LYS A 96 -15.23 13.64 11.92
N GLY A 97 -15.07 14.32 10.79
CA GLY A 97 -14.15 15.44 10.62
C GLY A 97 -12.73 15.06 10.25
N SER A 98 -12.31 13.80 10.41
CA SER A 98 -10.96 13.36 10.02
C SER A 98 -10.74 13.53 8.51
N TYR A 99 -9.56 13.98 8.12
CA TYR A 99 -9.19 14.20 6.73
C TYR A 99 -7.68 13.96 6.52
N GLN A 100 -7.28 13.83 5.29
CA GLN A 100 -5.88 13.85 4.88
C GLN A 100 -5.69 14.87 3.76
N ASN A 101 -4.71 15.75 3.91
CA ASN A 101 -4.31 16.69 2.87
C ASN A 101 -3.65 15.97 1.69
N TRP A 102 -3.36 16.72 0.62
CA TRP A 102 -2.61 16.22 -0.51
C TRP A 102 -1.23 15.70 -0.08
N HIS A 103 -0.96 14.43 -0.35
CA HIS A 103 0.31 13.77 -0.08
C HIS A 103 0.54 12.64 -1.08
N ASP A 104 1.74 12.10 -1.09
CA ASP A 104 2.15 10.90 -1.81
C ASP A 104 2.96 9.99 -0.88
N HIS A 105 3.44 8.88 -1.40
CA HIS A 105 4.20 7.91 -0.64
C HIS A 105 5.61 7.66 -1.20
N LEU A 106 6.20 8.65 -1.89
CA LEU A 106 7.60 8.55 -2.32
C LEU A 106 8.54 8.33 -1.13
N PRO A 107 9.62 7.58 -1.28
CA PRO A 107 10.17 6.96 -2.49
C PRO A 107 9.63 5.55 -2.83
N ASN A 108 8.55 5.10 -2.21
CA ASN A 108 7.96 3.81 -2.53
C ASN A 108 7.49 3.74 -3.99
N HIS A 109 7.27 2.54 -4.52
CA HIS A 109 6.84 2.35 -5.91
C HIS A 109 5.33 2.17 -6.02
N TRP A 110 4.73 1.37 -5.13
CA TRP A 110 3.31 1.09 -5.10
C TRP A 110 2.74 1.27 -3.70
N SER A 111 1.49 1.71 -3.64
CA SER A 111 0.73 1.83 -2.41
C SER A 111 -0.59 1.08 -2.55
N PHE A 112 -1.09 0.58 -1.44
CA PHE A 112 -2.45 0.08 -1.37
C PHE A 112 -3.18 0.59 -0.12
N VAL A 113 -4.50 0.67 -0.23
CA VAL A 113 -5.42 0.91 0.89
C VAL A 113 -6.50 -0.13 0.84
N TYR A 114 -6.65 -0.92 1.90
CA TYR A 114 -7.73 -1.87 2.07
C TYR A 114 -8.73 -1.37 3.11
N TYR A 115 -10.02 -1.42 2.80
CA TYR A 115 -11.08 -0.88 3.63
C TYR A 115 -11.86 -2.00 4.31
N MET A 116 -11.76 -2.11 5.64
CA MET A 116 -12.51 -3.11 6.41
C MET A 116 -13.92 -2.63 6.73
N ASN A 117 -14.07 -1.36 7.13
CA ASN A 117 -15.37 -0.79 7.47
C ASN A 117 -15.54 0.59 6.82
N THR A 118 -16.66 0.79 6.14
CA THR A 118 -17.00 2.04 5.44
C THR A 118 -18.44 2.43 5.70
N PRO A 119 -18.76 2.97 6.90
CA PRO A 119 -20.10 3.42 7.24
C PRO A 119 -20.61 4.50 6.26
N LYS A 120 -21.94 4.68 6.21
CA LYS A 120 -22.56 5.75 5.41
C LYS A 120 -21.97 7.10 5.79
N GLY A 121 -21.47 7.85 4.82
CA GLY A 121 -20.74 9.11 5.03
C GLY A 121 -19.22 8.98 4.99
N SER A 122 -18.68 7.80 4.73
CA SER A 122 -17.25 7.60 4.45
C SER A 122 -16.80 8.41 3.26
N SER A 123 -15.71 9.17 3.42
CA SER A 123 -15.15 10.03 2.39
C SER A 123 -14.43 9.25 1.30
N PRO A 124 -14.46 9.76 0.05
CA PRO A 124 -13.72 9.16 -1.06
C PRO A 124 -12.22 9.36 -0.92
N LEU A 125 -11.46 8.50 -1.59
CA LEU A 125 -10.06 8.74 -1.92
C LEU A 125 -10.01 9.52 -3.23
N ILE A 126 -9.35 10.67 -3.25
CA ILE A 126 -9.30 11.57 -4.42
C ILE A 126 -7.86 11.70 -4.89
N PHE A 127 -7.61 11.39 -6.14
CA PHE A 127 -6.33 11.57 -6.80
C PHE A 127 -6.29 12.93 -7.51
N ARG A 128 -5.16 13.64 -7.39
CA ARG A 128 -4.98 14.98 -8.01
C ARG A 128 -5.04 14.87 -9.53
N ASP A 129 -4.29 13.93 -10.06
CA ASP A 129 -4.23 13.69 -11.48
C ASP A 129 -5.54 13.09 -11.97
N GLY A 130 -6.14 13.74 -12.98
CA GLY A 130 -7.45 13.36 -13.52
C GLY A 130 -8.63 13.58 -12.58
N ASN A 131 -8.43 14.17 -11.39
CA ASN A 131 -9.47 14.41 -10.37
C ASN A 131 -10.33 13.16 -10.08
N LYS A 132 -9.68 11.98 -10.10
CA LYS A 132 -10.35 10.69 -9.93
C LYS A 132 -10.80 10.50 -8.48
N LYS A 133 -12.08 10.24 -8.29
CA LYS A 133 -12.69 9.98 -6.98
C LYS A 133 -13.07 8.51 -6.87
N ILE A 134 -12.58 7.85 -5.83
CA ILE A 134 -12.95 6.47 -5.50
C ILE A 134 -13.73 6.47 -4.20
N HIS A 135 -14.99 6.04 -4.28
CA HIS A 135 -15.84 5.78 -3.11
C HIS A 135 -15.64 4.33 -2.69
N PRO A 136 -14.90 4.08 -1.60
CA PRO A 136 -14.63 2.72 -1.17
C PRO A 136 -15.85 2.10 -0.49
N LYS A 137 -15.97 0.79 -0.63
CA LYS A 137 -16.86 -0.06 0.15
C LYS A 137 -16.03 -1.01 1.01
N ALA A 138 -16.61 -1.51 2.10
CA ALA A 138 -15.95 -2.53 2.91
C ALA A 138 -15.58 -3.74 2.03
N GLY A 139 -14.33 -4.18 2.10
CA GLY A 139 -13.74 -5.21 1.25
C GLY A 139 -13.07 -4.71 -0.04
N ASP A 140 -13.12 -3.40 -0.32
CA ASP A 140 -12.41 -2.83 -1.45
C ASP A 140 -10.90 -2.65 -1.13
N LEU A 141 -10.07 -3.03 -2.09
CA LEU A 141 -8.64 -2.78 -2.14
C LEU A 141 -8.36 -1.78 -3.26
N VAL A 142 -7.75 -0.65 -2.93
CA VAL A 142 -7.31 0.34 -3.92
C VAL A 142 -5.79 0.27 -4.01
N ILE A 143 -5.28 0.04 -5.22
CA ILE A 143 -3.84 -0.08 -5.52
C ILE A 143 -3.46 1.02 -6.50
N PHE A 144 -2.36 1.71 -6.25
CA PHE A 144 -1.91 2.83 -7.08
C PHE A 144 -0.40 3.07 -6.95
N PRO A 145 0.24 3.64 -7.98
CA PRO A 145 1.62 4.09 -7.89
C PRO A 145 1.83 5.09 -6.75
N ALA A 146 2.84 4.85 -5.92
CA ALA A 146 3.10 5.63 -4.71
C ALA A 146 3.32 7.14 -4.96
N ARG A 147 3.76 7.51 -6.16
CA ARG A 147 3.96 8.91 -6.59
C ARG A 147 2.66 9.69 -6.82
N LEU A 148 1.50 9.02 -6.88
CA LEU A 148 0.23 9.71 -7.15
C LEU A 148 -0.22 10.50 -5.94
N SER A 149 -0.25 11.82 -6.08
CA SER A 149 -0.75 12.71 -5.05
C SER A 149 -2.25 12.51 -4.86
N HIS A 150 -2.64 12.27 -3.61
CA HIS A 150 -4.02 11.97 -3.24
C HIS A 150 -4.40 12.59 -1.89
N LYS A 151 -5.70 12.68 -1.65
CA LYS A 151 -6.27 13.20 -0.38
C LYS A 151 -7.52 12.46 0.02
N VAL A 152 -7.92 12.62 1.28
CA VAL A 152 -9.22 12.22 1.82
C VAL A 152 -9.90 13.45 2.37
N PRO A 153 -11.06 13.89 1.83
CA PRO A 153 -11.84 15.00 2.38
C PRO A 153 -12.36 14.69 3.79
N PRO A 154 -12.85 15.69 4.54
CA PRO A 154 -13.41 15.49 5.87
C PRO A 154 -14.47 14.38 5.89
N ASN A 155 -14.24 13.39 6.75
CA ASN A 155 -15.13 12.23 6.92
C ASN A 155 -16.42 12.63 7.62
N LYS A 156 -17.56 12.06 7.21
CA LYS A 156 -18.88 12.38 7.78
C LYS A 156 -19.44 11.28 8.68
N CYS A 157 -18.69 10.20 8.85
CA CYS A 157 -19.07 9.04 9.69
C CYS A 157 -18.05 8.81 10.81
N ILE A 158 -18.39 7.88 11.72
CA ILE A 158 -17.53 7.38 12.79
C ILE A 158 -17.19 5.93 12.47
N GLY A 159 -15.96 5.50 12.80
CA GLY A 159 -15.55 4.10 12.71
C GLY A 159 -15.18 3.61 11.31
N ARG A 160 -14.81 4.49 10.36
CA ARG A 160 -14.20 4.04 9.11
C ARG A 160 -12.82 3.48 9.40
N THR A 161 -12.57 2.23 9.02
CA THR A 161 -11.26 1.59 9.20
C THR A 161 -10.64 1.15 7.89
N SER A 162 -9.34 1.34 7.80
CA SER A 162 -8.51 0.89 6.67
C SER A 162 -7.12 0.49 7.12
N VAL A 163 -6.47 -0.37 6.36
CA VAL A 163 -5.04 -0.61 6.45
C VAL A 163 -4.36 -0.13 5.18
N VAL A 164 -3.17 0.43 5.34
CA VAL A 164 -2.34 0.97 4.27
C VAL A 164 -1.03 0.22 4.24
N GLY A 165 -0.48 0.03 3.06
CA GLY A 165 0.86 -0.51 2.90
C GLY A 165 1.53 0.05 1.66
N ASN A 166 2.84 0.18 1.74
CA ASN A 166 3.68 0.66 0.66
C ASN A 166 4.70 -0.41 0.27
N PHE A 167 4.82 -0.63 -1.03
CA PHE A 167 5.75 -1.58 -1.60
C PHE A 167 6.91 -0.90 -2.30
N TYR A 168 8.06 -1.56 -2.21
CA TYR A 168 9.29 -1.18 -2.88
C TYR A 168 9.81 -2.35 -3.73
N TRP A 169 10.27 -2.07 -4.96
CA TRP A 169 10.94 -3.04 -5.80
C TRP A 169 12.38 -3.19 -5.37
N LYS A 170 12.74 -4.37 -4.88
CA LYS A 170 14.11 -4.77 -4.60
C LYS A 170 14.65 -5.58 -5.76
N THR A 171 15.86 -5.27 -6.18
CA THR A 171 16.52 -5.93 -7.29
C THR A 171 17.77 -6.65 -6.82
N LYS A 172 18.06 -7.80 -7.43
CA LYS A 172 19.31 -8.53 -7.26
C LYS A 172 19.82 -8.93 -8.63
N TYR A 173 21.09 -8.64 -8.90
CA TYR A 173 21.75 -9.14 -10.09
C TYR A 173 21.99 -10.64 -9.95
N ILE A 174 21.48 -11.42 -10.92
CA ILE A 174 21.64 -12.88 -10.93
C ILE A 174 22.89 -13.29 -11.71
N ALA A 175 23.25 -12.50 -12.73
CA ALA A 175 24.31 -12.82 -13.70
C ALA A 175 25.72 -12.95 -13.10
N PHE A 176 25.98 -12.38 -11.92
CA PHE A 176 27.29 -12.49 -11.27
C PHE A 176 27.44 -13.70 -10.35
N ALA A 177 26.35 -14.34 -9.93
CA ALA A 177 26.40 -15.50 -9.05
C ALA A 177 26.82 -16.79 -9.75
N GLU A 178 26.61 -16.90 -11.07
CA GLU A 178 27.03 -18.07 -11.84
C GLU A 178 28.46 -17.97 -12.40
N ALA A 179 29.00 -16.75 -12.53
CA ALA A 179 30.37 -16.52 -12.99
C ALA A 179 31.43 -16.83 -11.92
N ASP A 180 31.10 -16.56 -10.66
CA ASP A 180 32.04 -16.79 -9.53
C ASP A 180 32.21 -18.26 -9.15
N SER A 181 31.32 -19.14 -9.61
CA SER A 181 31.48 -20.58 -9.36
C SER A 181 32.38 -21.31 -10.37
N LYS A 182 32.74 -20.66 -11.48
CA LYS A 182 33.54 -21.30 -12.56
C LYS A 182 34.87 -20.60 -12.89
N ASN A 183 35.13 -19.41 -12.38
CA ASN A 183 36.42 -18.73 -12.57
C ASN A 183 36.72 -17.85 -11.36
N SER A 184 37.51 -18.38 -10.42
CA SER A 184 38.26 -17.59 -9.48
C SER A 184 39.35 -16.85 -10.22
N MET A 185 39.05 -15.70 -10.77
CA MET A 185 40.08 -14.75 -11.23
C MET A 185 39.71 -13.36 -10.73
N SER A 186 40.51 -12.92 -9.77
CA SER A 186 40.55 -11.59 -9.22
C SER A 186 40.57 -10.52 -10.32
N LEU A 187 39.57 -9.65 -10.29
CA LEU A 187 39.55 -8.39 -11.04
C LEU A 187 39.27 -7.20 -10.13
N TYR A 188 39.78 -7.21 -8.92
CA TYR A 188 39.84 -6.01 -8.08
C TYR A 188 41.22 -5.93 -7.43
N ASN A 189 42.23 -5.62 -8.22
CA ASN A 189 43.43 -4.92 -7.84
C ASN A 189 43.67 -3.86 -8.89
N LEU A 190 43.12 -2.69 -8.70
CA LEU A 190 43.67 -1.43 -9.25
C LEU A 190 43.79 -0.49 -8.07
N GLU A 191 45.03 -0.21 -7.77
CA GLU A 191 45.53 0.83 -6.90
C GLU A 191 44.95 2.21 -7.21
#